data_35a0640ea738b8c94b9505a1b3f76694
#
_entry.id   35a0640ea738b8c94b9505a1b3f76694
#
_cell.length_a   1.000
_cell.length_b   1.000
_cell.length_c   1.000
_cell.angle_alpha   90.00
_cell.angle_beta   90.00
_cell.angle_gamma   90.00
#
_symmetry.space_group_name_H-M   'P 1'
#
loop_
_entity.id
_entity.type
_entity.pdbx_description
1 polymer ?
#
loop_
_entity_poly.entity_id
_entity_poly.type
_entity_poly.pdbx_seq_one_letter_code
_entity_poly.pdbx_strand_id
1 'polypeptide(L)'
;NDFSITYFRERMSSGFRSMANYSPYSYKKYDASGIDGSELTGPPSLEGMPYSEVSVLNGYSYTGNGSLTLKEGIEFQFASERFKKINSKLTINGAWLRTNYENSLPIQKSVSKVIGNVALSDMYIGLYESDDRYSYEQFNSNFIVDTWLDKLGIKLSATVECTWFYSKQTKERSGVPISYIDATGTVSPYTDADKTDTYKQHLTLSYNQEQFEKSTDPFYMYVNFKATKDFGKNLSIALFADRILDYVPDYTKKGYLIRR
;
A
#
# COMPACT_ATOMS: atom_id res chain seq x y z
N ASN A 1 -10.53 -39.66 0.12
CA ASN A 1 -9.57 -38.57 0.09
C ASN A 1 -9.91 -37.67 -1.10
N ASP A 2 -9.99 -36.38 -0.84
CA ASP A 2 -10.24 -35.36 -1.86
C ASP A 2 -9.03 -34.47 -1.99
N PHE A 3 -8.62 -34.19 -3.21
CA PHE A 3 -7.51 -33.28 -3.50
C PHE A 3 -7.91 -32.34 -4.63
N SER A 4 -7.64 -31.06 -4.46
CA SER A 4 -7.79 -30.05 -5.49
C SER A 4 -6.57 -29.13 -5.54
N ILE A 5 -6.23 -28.69 -6.73
CA ILE A 5 -5.24 -27.66 -6.98
C ILE A 5 -5.79 -26.74 -8.06
N THR A 6 -5.67 -25.44 -7.83
CA THR A 6 -6.17 -24.42 -8.74
C THR A 6 -5.03 -23.41 -8.99
N TYR A 7 -4.76 -23.15 -10.24
CA TYR A 7 -3.95 -22.00 -10.65
C TYR A 7 -4.87 -20.91 -11.18
N PHE A 8 -4.64 -19.68 -10.77
CA PHE A 8 -5.33 -18.52 -11.34
C PHE A 8 -4.36 -17.43 -11.72
N ARG A 9 -4.78 -16.64 -12.70
CA ARG A 9 -4.09 -15.42 -13.13
C ARG A 9 -5.12 -14.37 -13.52
N GLU A 10 -5.06 -13.23 -12.87
CA GLU A 10 -5.92 -12.08 -13.12
C GLU A 10 -5.05 -10.89 -13.55
N ARG A 11 -5.46 -10.20 -14.60
CA ARG A 11 -4.81 -8.97 -15.07
C ARG A 11 -5.85 -7.86 -15.16
N MET A 12 -5.60 -6.78 -14.45
CA MET A 12 -6.32 -5.52 -14.58
C MET A 12 -5.39 -4.49 -15.23
N SER A 13 -5.78 -3.95 -16.39
CA SER A 13 -4.93 -3.06 -17.20
C SER A 13 -5.31 -1.58 -17.11
N SER A 14 -6.43 -1.24 -16.47
CA SER A 14 -6.92 0.14 -16.35
C SER A 14 -7.77 0.32 -15.09
N GLY A 15 -7.24 -0.13 -13.95
CA GLY A 15 -7.90 0.02 -12.67
C GLY A 15 -7.91 1.47 -12.20
N PHE A 16 -8.86 1.80 -11.34
CA PHE A 16 -8.98 3.12 -10.73
C PHE A 16 -7.82 3.41 -9.78
N ARG A 17 -7.34 4.63 -9.84
CA ARG A 17 -6.31 5.15 -8.95
C ARG A 17 -6.51 6.63 -8.70
N SER A 18 -6.36 7.06 -7.45
CA SER A 18 -6.25 8.47 -7.10
C SER A 18 -4.84 8.96 -7.42
N MET A 19 -4.76 10.09 -8.14
CA MET A 19 -3.50 10.73 -8.56
C MET A 19 -3.54 12.20 -8.20
N ALA A 20 -2.37 12.74 -7.80
CA ALA A 20 -2.19 14.18 -7.67
C ALA A 20 -2.01 14.79 -9.06
N ASN A 21 -2.60 15.93 -9.27
CA ASN A 21 -2.42 16.75 -10.46
C ASN A 21 -2.29 18.22 -10.05
N TYR A 22 -1.67 19.03 -10.89
CA TYR A 22 -1.43 20.44 -10.63
C TYR A 22 -1.82 21.26 -11.84
N SER A 23 -2.44 22.41 -11.58
CA SER A 23 -2.82 23.37 -12.62
C SER A 23 -2.53 24.79 -12.18
N PRO A 24 -2.30 25.72 -13.12
CA PRO A 24 -2.14 27.12 -12.81
C PRO A 24 -3.38 27.67 -12.10
N TYR A 25 -3.12 28.48 -11.10
CA TYR A 25 -4.10 29.24 -10.37
C TYR A 25 -3.58 30.67 -10.19
N SER A 26 -4.31 31.65 -10.71
CA SER A 26 -3.94 33.06 -10.58
C SER A 26 -4.84 33.74 -9.58
N TYR A 27 -4.26 34.57 -8.73
CA TYR A 27 -4.97 35.36 -7.74
C TYR A 27 -4.36 36.75 -7.59
N LYS A 28 -5.15 37.67 -7.07
CA LYS A 28 -4.71 39.02 -6.73
C LYS A 28 -4.09 39.00 -5.34
N LYS A 29 -2.79 39.32 -5.24
CA LYS A 29 -2.11 39.57 -3.99
C LYS A 29 -2.14 41.03 -3.67
N TYR A 30 -2.96 41.41 -2.71
CA TYR A 30 -3.11 42.81 -2.27
C TYR A 30 -1.94 43.22 -1.37
N ASP A 31 -1.50 44.49 -1.54
CA ASP A 31 -0.45 45.05 -0.68
C ASP A 31 -1.10 45.63 0.59
N ALA A 32 -0.92 44.95 1.70
CA ALA A 32 -1.44 45.31 3.01
C ALA A 32 -0.45 46.09 3.87
N SER A 33 0.71 46.51 3.32
CA SER A 33 1.79 47.15 4.08
C SER A 33 1.38 48.48 4.72
N GLY A 34 0.30 49.15 4.21
CA GLY A 34 -0.25 50.37 4.76
C GLY A 34 -1.39 50.19 5.76
N ILE A 35 -1.77 48.99 6.11
CA ILE A 35 -2.89 48.71 7.02
C ILE A 35 -2.38 48.50 8.45
N ASP A 36 -2.89 49.32 9.38
CA ASP A 36 -2.69 49.07 10.82
C ASP A 36 -3.65 47.96 11.30
N GLY A 37 -3.11 46.78 11.55
CA GLY A 37 -3.88 45.61 12.01
C GLY A 37 -4.52 45.78 13.40
N SER A 38 -4.03 46.72 14.22
CA SER A 38 -4.52 46.96 15.57
C SER A 38 -5.90 47.65 15.61
N GLU A 39 -6.27 48.35 14.52
CA GLU A 39 -7.57 49.05 14.41
C GLU A 39 -8.64 48.23 13.68
N LEU A 40 -8.31 47.05 13.19
CA LEU A 40 -9.22 46.23 12.42
C LEU A 40 -10.20 45.45 13.34
N THR A 41 -11.49 45.75 13.14
CA THR A 41 -12.60 44.99 13.76
C THR A 41 -13.13 43.85 12.87
N GLY A 42 -12.55 43.66 11.67
CA GLY A 42 -12.92 42.66 10.66
C GLY A 42 -11.94 42.65 9.49
N PRO A 43 -12.20 41.86 8.46
CA PRO A 43 -11.37 41.85 7.24
C PRO A 43 -11.32 43.24 6.62
N PRO A 44 -10.14 43.76 6.19
CA PRO A 44 -10.03 45.07 5.55
C PRO A 44 -10.75 45.07 4.21
N SER A 45 -11.29 46.26 3.84
CA SER A 45 -11.83 46.45 2.49
C SER A 45 -10.70 46.37 1.46
N LEU A 46 -10.92 45.60 0.42
CA LEU A 46 -9.97 45.44 -0.70
C LEU A 46 -10.19 46.50 -1.80
N GLU A 47 -11.21 47.35 -1.67
CA GLU A 47 -11.55 48.36 -2.65
C GLU A 47 -10.47 49.44 -2.72
N GLY A 48 -9.93 49.65 -3.91
CA GLY A 48 -8.86 50.64 -4.14
C GLY A 48 -7.46 50.23 -3.69
N MET A 49 -7.29 49.04 -3.10
CA MET A 49 -5.97 48.56 -2.69
C MET A 49 -5.11 48.16 -3.90
N PRO A 50 -3.82 48.56 -3.91
CA PRO A 50 -2.91 48.08 -4.92
C PRO A 50 -2.73 46.55 -4.82
N TYR A 51 -2.63 45.87 -5.96
CA TYR A 51 -2.43 44.43 -6.02
C TYR A 51 -1.47 44.05 -7.14
N SER A 52 -0.85 42.87 -7.01
CA SER A 52 -0.15 42.21 -8.08
C SER A 52 -0.87 40.88 -8.42
N GLU A 53 -0.89 40.50 -9.69
CA GLU A 53 -1.34 39.17 -10.08
C GLU A 53 -0.22 38.19 -9.86
N VAL A 54 -0.53 37.12 -9.12
CA VAL A 54 0.40 36.04 -8.83
C VAL A 54 -0.18 34.76 -9.40
N SER A 55 0.63 34.04 -10.17
CA SER A 55 0.28 32.72 -10.68
C SER A 55 1.09 31.66 -9.95
N VAL A 56 0.42 30.63 -9.45
CA VAL A 56 1.02 29.50 -8.73
C VAL A 56 0.42 28.19 -9.25
N LEU A 57 1.09 27.09 -8.98
CA LEU A 57 0.57 25.77 -9.27
C LEU A 57 -0.23 25.25 -8.08
N ASN A 58 -1.52 25.03 -8.28
CA ASN A 58 -2.42 24.50 -7.27
C ASN A 58 -2.66 23.02 -7.48
N GLY A 59 -2.48 22.23 -6.41
CA GLY A 59 -2.63 20.80 -6.43
C GLY A 59 -4.06 20.33 -6.15
N TYR A 60 -4.51 19.34 -6.89
CA TYR A 60 -5.77 18.64 -6.65
C TYR A 60 -5.62 17.15 -6.91
N SER A 61 -6.52 16.34 -6.37
CA SER A 61 -6.56 14.91 -6.60
C SER A 61 -7.68 14.55 -7.57
N TYR A 62 -7.42 13.61 -8.45
CA TYR A 62 -8.46 13.02 -9.30
C TYR A 62 -8.29 11.51 -9.38
N THR A 63 -9.35 10.81 -9.72
CA THR A 63 -9.33 9.37 -9.94
C THR A 63 -9.26 9.09 -11.44
N GLY A 64 -8.22 8.38 -11.85
CA GLY A 64 -7.98 7.99 -13.23
C GLY A 64 -7.74 6.49 -13.39
N ASN A 65 -7.66 6.03 -14.63
CA ASN A 65 -7.48 4.61 -14.99
C ASN A 65 -5.99 4.28 -15.16
N GLY A 66 -5.19 4.49 -14.12
CA GLY A 66 -3.74 4.32 -14.15
C GLY A 66 -3.20 3.06 -13.46
N SER A 67 -4.06 2.22 -12.89
CA SER A 67 -3.60 1.03 -12.17
C SER A 67 -3.44 -0.17 -13.11
N LEU A 68 -2.24 -0.74 -13.14
CA LEU A 68 -1.94 -2.06 -13.70
C LEU A 68 -1.72 -3.02 -12.54
N THR A 69 -2.47 -4.12 -12.52
CA THR A 69 -2.31 -5.16 -11.50
C THR A 69 -2.29 -6.52 -12.17
N LEU A 70 -1.28 -7.31 -11.83
CA LEU A 70 -1.20 -8.72 -12.15
C LEU A 70 -1.23 -9.50 -10.84
N LYS A 71 -2.26 -10.33 -10.67
CA LYS A 71 -2.37 -11.30 -9.57
C LYS A 71 -2.26 -12.69 -10.15
N GLU A 72 -1.49 -13.53 -9.51
CA GLU A 72 -1.37 -14.95 -9.85
C GLU A 72 -1.19 -15.77 -8.58
N GLY A 73 -1.64 -17.00 -8.63
CA GLY A 73 -1.50 -17.85 -7.46
C GLY A 73 -1.83 -19.31 -7.74
N ILE A 74 -1.44 -20.13 -6.78
CA ILE A 74 -1.77 -21.54 -6.71
C ILE A 74 -2.42 -21.78 -5.36
N GLU A 75 -3.62 -22.34 -5.40
CA GLU A 75 -4.35 -22.77 -4.23
C GLU A 75 -4.45 -24.30 -4.25
N PHE A 76 -4.33 -24.92 -3.09
CA PHE A 76 -4.49 -26.35 -2.96
C PHE A 76 -5.31 -26.69 -1.72
N GLN A 77 -6.03 -27.78 -1.81
CA GLN A 77 -6.77 -28.38 -0.71
C GLN A 77 -6.64 -29.89 -0.76
N PHE A 78 -6.40 -30.47 0.40
CA PHE A 78 -6.45 -31.89 0.64
C PHE A 78 -7.37 -32.18 1.84
N ALA A 79 -8.27 -33.15 1.68
CA ALA A 79 -9.10 -33.63 2.77
C ALA A 79 -9.01 -35.17 2.82
N SER A 80 -8.53 -35.68 3.96
CA SER A 80 -8.49 -37.13 4.16
C SER A 80 -9.88 -37.72 4.36
N GLU A 81 -10.02 -39.01 4.10
CA GLU A 81 -11.10 -39.78 4.74
C GLU A 81 -10.93 -39.74 6.27
N ARG A 82 -12.02 -40.11 6.95
CA ARG A 82 -12.01 -40.22 8.40
C ARG A 82 -11.18 -41.44 8.86
N PHE A 83 -10.15 -41.21 9.63
CA PHE A 83 -9.34 -42.25 10.24
C PHE A 83 -10.13 -42.94 11.34
N LYS A 84 -10.70 -44.13 11.03
CA LYS A 84 -11.67 -44.84 11.90
C LYS A 84 -11.16 -45.13 13.33
N LYS A 85 -9.86 -45.43 13.48
CA LYS A 85 -9.28 -45.75 14.77
C LYS A 85 -9.26 -44.60 15.76
N ILE A 86 -9.00 -43.41 15.31
CA ILE A 86 -8.89 -42.17 16.12
C ILE A 86 -10.09 -41.23 15.88
N ASN A 87 -10.99 -41.62 14.99
CA ASN A 87 -12.20 -40.90 14.64
C ASN A 87 -11.94 -39.45 14.22
N SER A 88 -10.89 -39.24 13.45
CA SER A 88 -10.39 -37.91 13.07
C SER A 88 -10.31 -37.76 11.57
N LYS A 89 -10.41 -36.50 11.10
CA LYS A 89 -10.23 -36.11 9.70
C LYS A 89 -9.14 -35.03 9.65
N LEU A 90 -8.23 -35.14 8.68
CA LEU A 90 -7.23 -34.12 8.38
C LEU A 90 -7.68 -33.33 7.15
N THR A 91 -7.66 -32.00 7.25
CA THR A 91 -7.80 -31.11 6.11
C THR A 91 -6.55 -30.20 6.05
N ILE A 92 -5.96 -30.11 4.88
CA ILE A 92 -4.84 -29.21 4.61
C ILE A 92 -5.28 -28.30 3.47
N ASN A 93 -5.13 -27.01 3.64
CA ASN A 93 -5.31 -26.04 2.56
C ASN A 93 -4.16 -25.04 2.58
N GLY A 94 -3.90 -24.45 1.45
CA GLY A 94 -2.87 -23.43 1.34
C GLY A 94 -2.95 -22.70 0.02
N ALA A 95 -2.26 -21.55 0.01
CA ALA A 95 -2.21 -20.70 -1.15
C ALA A 95 -0.83 -20.01 -1.25
N TRP A 96 -0.23 -20.08 -2.42
CA TRP A 96 0.82 -19.18 -2.84
C TRP A 96 0.21 -18.09 -3.72
N LEU A 97 0.44 -16.84 -3.36
CA LEU A 97 -0.13 -15.66 -4.02
C LEU A 97 0.97 -14.67 -4.35
N ARG A 98 0.92 -14.12 -5.55
CA ARG A 98 1.78 -13.02 -6.00
C ARG A 98 0.96 -11.92 -6.63
N THR A 99 1.24 -10.68 -6.24
CA THR A 99 0.63 -9.49 -6.83
C THR A 99 1.74 -8.54 -7.28
N ASN A 100 1.73 -8.18 -8.55
CA ASN A 100 2.55 -7.10 -9.08
C ASN A 100 1.63 -5.93 -9.40
N TYR A 101 2.00 -4.77 -8.92
CA TYR A 101 1.29 -3.52 -9.14
C TYR A 101 2.20 -2.52 -9.85
N GLU A 102 1.66 -1.81 -10.82
CA GLU A 102 2.30 -0.67 -11.49
C GLU A 102 1.26 0.44 -11.72
N ASN A 103 1.76 1.67 -11.79
CA ASN A 103 1.00 2.76 -12.39
C ASN A 103 1.43 2.92 -13.86
N SER A 104 0.48 2.94 -14.78
CA SER A 104 0.74 3.08 -16.22
C SER A 104 0.84 4.53 -16.70
N LEU A 105 0.47 5.48 -15.83
CA LEU A 105 0.45 6.90 -16.17
C LEU A 105 1.61 7.63 -15.46
N PRO A 106 2.21 8.63 -16.11
CA PRO A 106 3.13 9.54 -15.45
C PRO A 106 2.46 10.20 -14.23
N ILE A 107 3.25 10.49 -13.21
CA ILE A 107 2.76 11.11 -11.98
C ILE A 107 3.39 12.47 -11.78
N GLN A 108 2.59 13.41 -11.27
CA GLN A 108 3.02 14.74 -10.92
C GLN A 108 3.38 14.78 -9.44
N LYS A 109 4.54 15.38 -9.11
CA LYS A 109 4.98 15.58 -7.73
C LYS A 109 5.52 16.99 -7.53
N SER A 110 5.06 17.62 -6.45
CA SER A 110 5.68 18.83 -5.93
C SER A 110 6.90 18.49 -5.08
N VAL A 111 7.86 19.38 -5.05
CA VAL A 111 9.01 19.32 -4.16
C VAL A 111 8.89 20.43 -3.12
N SER A 112 8.87 20.03 -1.84
CA SER A 112 8.79 20.98 -0.72
C SER A 112 10.16 21.58 -0.45
N LYS A 113 10.49 22.65 -1.19
CA LYS A 113 11.72 23.43 -1.02
C LYS A 113 11.44 24.91 -1.25
N VAL A 114 12.10 25.75 -0.48
CA VAL A 114 12.05 27.23 -0.63
C VAL A 114 13.42 27.71 -1.03
N ILE A 115 13.50 28.53 -2.07
CA ILE A 115 14.71 29.12 -2.62
C ILE A 115 14.48 30.63 -2.77
N GLY A 116 15.27 31.45 -2.04
CA GLY A 116 15.12 32.90 -2.10
C GLY A 116 13.71 33.40 -1.78
N ASN A 117 13.05 32.86 -0.76
CA ASN A 117 11.67 33.17 -0.34
C ASN A 117 10.56 32.72 -1.32
N VAL A 118 10.89 31.92 -2.33
CA VAL A 118 9.91 31.36 -3.28
C VAL A 118 9.80 29.85 -3.06
N ALA A 119 8.57 29.36 -2.90
CA ALA A 119 8.32 27.93 -2.82
C ALA A 119 8.46 27.31 -4.22
N LEU A 120 9.26 26.28 -4.35
CA LEU A 120 9.48 25.58 -5.62
C LEU A 120 8.17 24.99 -6.16
N SER A 121 7.30 24.52 -5.27
CA SER A 121 5.97 23.98 -5.60
C SER A 121 5.04 24.96 -6.30
N ASP A 122 5.28 26.27 -6.11
CA ASP A 122 4.48 27.31 -6.76
C ASP A 122 4.95 27.59 -8.19
N MET A 123 6.21 27.25 -8.49
CA MET A 123 6.87 27.53 -9.76
C MET A 123 6.94 26.32 -10.69
N TYR A 124 7.29 25.15 -10.14
CA TYR A 124 7.56 23.96 -10.93
C TYR A 124 7.04 22.69 -10.26
N ILE A 125 6.40 21.85 -11.05
CA ILE A 125 6.00 20.50 -10.66
C ILE A 125 6.68 19.50 -11.57
N GLY A 126 7.39 18.52 -11.00
CA GLY A 126 8.01 17.44 -11.76
C GLY A 126 6.99 16.42 -12.24
N LEU A 127 7.13 15.97 -13.48
CA LEU A 127 6.41 14.85 -14.08
C LEU A 127 7.36 13.66 -14.17
N TYR A 128 7.01 12.55 -13.53
CA TYR A 128 7.87 11.36 -13.47
C TYR A 128 7.21 10.20 -14.18
N GLU A 129 8.03 9.30 -14.74
CA GLU A 129 7.50 8.00 -15.16
C GLU A 129 6.82 7.32 -13.97
N SER A 130 6.03 6.28 -14.28
CA SER A 130 5.39 5.47 -13.27
C SER A 130 6.41 5.00 -12.21
N ASP A 131 6.45 5.69 -11.08
CA ASP A 131 7.39 5.43 -10.00
C ASP A 131 6.77 4.64 -8.84
N ASP A 132 5.54 4.18 -9.00
CA ASP A 132 4.77 3.51 -7.98
C ASP A 132 4.53 2.05 -8.39
N ARG A 133 5.60 1.27 -8.28
CA ARG A 133 5.63 -0.15 -8.62
C ARG A 133 6.03 -0.97 -7.41
N TYR A 134 5.26 -2.01 -7.10
CA TYR A 134 5.60 -2.94 -6.02
C TYR A 134 5.14 -4.36 -6.32
N SER A 135 5.74 -5.31 -5.65
CA SER A 135 5.31 -6.71 -5.64
C SER A 135 5.08 -7.19 -4.21
N TYR A 136 4.04 -8.01 -4.05
CA TYR A 136 3.78 -8.82 -2.87
C TYR A 136 3.84 -10.28 -3.25
N GLU A 137 4.34 -11.11 -2.36
CA GLU A 137 4.36 -12.55 -2.51
C GLU A 137 4.21 -13.20 -1.15
N GLN A 138 3.33 -14.18 -1.04
CA GLN A 138 3.10 -14.88 0.22
C GLN A 138 2.77 -16.35 -0.02
N PHE A 139 3.10 -17.18 0.96
CA PHE A 139 2.65 -18.55 1.02
C PHE A 139 2.09 -18.85 2.41
N ASN A 140 0.84 -19.26 2.45
CA ASN A 140 0.11 -19.61 3.66
C ASN A 140 -0.42 -21.04 3.55
N SER A 141 -0.56 -21.71 4.68
CA SER A 141 -1.25 -22.99 4.76
C SER A 141 -1.90 -23.20 6.12
N ASN A 142 -3.00 -23.95 6.15
CA ASN A 142 -3.70 -24.33 7.36
C ASN A 142 -3.77 -25.86 7.42
N PHE A 143 -3.49 -26.41 8.60
CA PHE A 143 -3.64 -27.82 8.93
C PHE A 143 -4.76 -27.93 9.96
N ILE A 144 -5.83 -28.63 9.62
CA ILE A 144 -7.02 -28.74 10.45
C ILE A 144 -7.22 -30.21 10.78
N VAL A 145 -7.28 -30.51 12.07
CA VAL A 145 -7.60 -31.85 12.57
C VAL A 145 -8.92 -31.78 13.32
N ASP A 146 -9.94 -32.43 12.76
CA ASP A 146 -11.24 -32.61 13.39
C ASP A 146 -11.34 -34.01 13.99
N THR A 147 -11.62 -34.11 15.29
CA THR A 147 -11.79 -35.37 16.03
C THR A 147 -13.20 -35.44 16.64
N TRP A 148 -13.90 -36.55 16.43
CA TRP A 148 -15.25 -36.75 16.98
C TRP A 148 -15.18 -37.73 18.15
N LEU A 149 -15.64 -37.28 19.29
CA LEU A 149 -15.85 -38.07 20.50
C LEU A 149 -17.35 -38.45 20.56
N ASP A 150 -17.79 -39.39 19.71
CA ASP A 150 -19.22 -39.70 19.46
C ASP A 150 -19.94 -40.03 20.75
N LYS A 151 -19.35 -40.81 21.68
CA LYS A 151 -19.95 -41.16 22.96
C LYS A 151 -20.25 -39.96 23.85
N LEU A 152 -19.53 -38.90 23.68
CA LEU A 152 -19.65 -37.64 24.45
C LEU A 152 -20.45 -36.57 23.68
N GLY A 153 -20.73 -36.78 22.39
CA GLY A 153 -21.30 -35.78 21.51
C GLY A 153 -20.44 -34.54 21.41
N ILE A 154 -19.08 -34.69 21.37
CA ILE A 154 -18.13 -33.61 21.31
C ILE A 154 -17.34 -33.71 20.02
N LYS A 155 -17.20 -32.56 19.32
CA LYS A 155 -16.26 -32.38 18.24
C LYS A 155 -15.12 -31.47 18.71
N LEU A 156 -13.88 -31.93 18.55
CA LEU A 156 -12.65 -31.17 18.79
C LEU A 156 -12.05 -30.79 17.45
N SER A 157 -11.68 -29.55 17.26
CA SER A 157 -10.98 -29.05 16.08
C SER A 157 -9.71 -28.35 16.51
N ALA A 158 -8.55 -28.79 16.02
CA ALA A 158 -7.27 -28.08 16.16
C ALA A 158 -6.87 -27.54 14.80
N THR A 159 -6.52 -26.27 14.73
CA THR A 159 -6.06 -25.62 13.51
C THR A 159 -4.68 -25.02 13.72
N VAL A 160 -3.73 -25.39 12.86
CA VAL A 160 -2.40 -24.78 12.77
C VAL A 160 -2.40 -23.88 11.54
N GLU A 161 -2.31 -22.58 11.76
CA GLU A 161 -2.23 -21.56 10.71
C GLU A 161 -0.76 -21.20 10.49
N CYS A 162 -0.24 -21.44 9.29
CA CYS A 162 1.16 -21.21 8.94
C CYS A 162 1.24 -20.11 7.88
N THR A 163 2.08 -19.10 8.15
CA THR A 163 2.62 -18.23 7.11
C THR A 163 4.07 -18.62 6.90
N TRP A 164 4.37 -19.18 5.73
CA TRP A 164 5.72 -19.65 5.39
C TRP A 164 6.65 -18.50 5.08
N PHE A 165 6.12 -17.52 4.36
CA PHE A 165 6.77 -16.24 4.14
C PHE A 165 5.75 -15.19 3.64
N TYR A 166 6.06 -13.94 3.90
CA TYR A 166 5.43 -12.78 3.29
C TYR A 166 6.52 -11.83 2.83
N SER A 167 6.55 -11.52 1.54
CA SER A 167 7.54 -10.63 0.95
C SER A 167 6.90 -9.41 0.34
N LYS A 168 7.58 -8.29 0.45
CA LYS A 168 7.24 -7.04 -0.22
C LYS A 168 8.49 -6.43 -0.84
N GLN A 169 8.36 -5.91 -2.06
CA GLN A 169 9.41 -5.16 -2.72
C GLN A 169 8.81 -3.96 -3.46
N THR A 170 9.34 -2.77 -3.20
CA THR A 170 9.12 -1.60 -4.05
C THR A 170 10.13 -1.64 -5.18
N LYS A 171 9.70 -1.44 -6.42
CA LYS A 171 10.61 -1.42 -7.58
C LYS A 171 11.42 -0.14 -7.60
N GLU A 172 12.64 -0.25 -8.08
CA GLU A 172 13.54 0.87 -8.27
C GLU A 172 12.97 1.92 -9.25
N ARG A 173 13.29 3.18 -9.02
CA ARG A 173 12.85 4.33 -9.80
C ARG A 173 13.97 5.34 -9.91
N SER A 174 14.03 6.08 -11.02
CA SER A 174 15.16 6.98 -11.29
C SER A 174 15.14 8.25 -10.44
N GLY A 175 13.96 8.73 -10.07
CA GLY A 175 13.80 10.03 -9.43
C GLY A 175 14.03 11.24 -10.35
N VAL A 176 14.50 11.03 -11.57
CA VAL A 176 14.66 12.09 -12.57
C VAL A 176 13.32 12.30 -13.26
N PRO A 177 12.79 13.56 -13.32
CA PRO A 177 11.56 13.81 -14.03
C PRO A 177 11.75 13.66 -15.54
N ILE A 178 10.71 13.24 -16.26
CA ILE A 178 10.67 13.22 -17.73
C ILE A 178 10.36 14.60 -18.30
N SER A 179 9.60 15.39 -17.55
CA SER A 179 9.22 16.76 -17.86
C SER A 179 8.85 17.51 -16.59
N TYR A 180 8.57 18.79 -16.71
CA TYR A 180 8.03 19.61 -15.62
C TYR A 180 6.93 20.55 -16.15
N ILE A 181 6.09 21.02 -15.24
CA ILE A 181 5.04 22.01 -15.48
C ILE A 181 5.48 23.29 -14.77
N ASP A 182 5.45 24.41 -15.47
CA ASP A 182 5.71 25.73 -14.88
C ASP A 182 4.44 26.43 -14.37
N ALA A 183 4.59 27.58 -13.71
CA ALA A 183 3.48 28.36 -13.16
C ALA A 183 2.46 28.85 -14.20
N THR A 184 2.79 28.82 -15.49
CA THR A 184 1.86 29.13 -16.59
C THR A 184 1.09 27.92 -17.08
N GLY A 185 1.45 26.71 -16.60
CA GLY A 185 0.90 25.44 -17.06
C GLY A 185 1.59 24.84 -18.28
N THR A 186 2.69 25.45 -18.72
CA THR A 186 3.48 24.93 -19.83
C THR A 186 4.27 23.71 -19.41
N VAL A 187 4.11 22.63 -20.16
CA VAL A 187 4.88 21.39 -19.96
C VAL A 187 6.13 21.41 -20.84
N SER A 188 7.29 21.28 -20.21
CA SER A 188 8.58 21.25 -20.90
C SER A 188 9.37 19.98 -20.56
N PRO A 189 10.12 19.38 -21.51
CA PRO A 189 11.01 18.27 -21.22
C PRO A 189 12.06 18.65 -20.19
N TYR A 190 12.38 17.73 -19.28
CA TYR A 190 13.49 17.93 -18.33
C TYR A 190 14.80 17.51 -19.00
N THR A 191 15.75 18.41 -19.07
CA THR A 191 17.00 18.25 -19.81
C THR A 191 18.23 18.28 -18.91
N ASP A 192 19.41 18.01 -19.45
CA ASP A 192 20.67 18.11 -18.68
C ASP A 192 20.96 19.55 -18.22
N ALA A 193 20.49 20.57 -18.93
CA ALA A 193 20.61 21.97 -18.52
C ALA A 193 19.78 22.23 -17.23
N ASP A 194 18.63 21.58 -17.07
CA ASP A 194 17.78 21.75 -15.90
C ASP A 194 18.39 21.14 -14.64
N LYS A 195 19.29 20.17 -14.78
CA LYS A 195 20.03 19.57 -13.65
C LYS A 195 20.99 20.55 -12.97
N THR A 196 21.33 21.64 -13.63
CA THR A 196 22.23 22.71 -13.09
C THR A 196 21.50 24.03 -12.86
N ASP A 197 20.22 24.11 -13.26
CA ASP A 197 19.37 25.27 -13.02
C ASP A 197 19.11 25.47 -11.50
N THR A 198 19.10 26.71 -11.04
CA THR A 198 18.97 27.05 -9.61
C THR A 198 17.71 26.47 -8.96
N TYR A 199 16.62 26.37 -9.71
CA TYR A 199 15.34 25.86 -9.21
C TYR A 199 15.08 24.43 -9.64
N LYS A 200 15.20 24.13 -10.94
CA LYS A 200 14.78 22.86 -11.52
C LYS A 200 15.66 21.67 -11.14
N GLN A 201 16.95 21.88 -10.78
CA GLN A 201 17.81 20.82 -10.25
C GLN A 201 17.18 20.06 -9.06
N HIS A 202 16.35 20.76 -8.29
CA HIS A 202 15.68 20.19 -7.12
C HIS A 202 14.46 19.33 -7.45
N LEU A 203 14.04 19.29 -8.71
CA LEU A 203 13.02 18.34 -9.17
C LEU A 203 13.59 16.92 -9.26
N THR A 204 14.91 16.74 -9.33
CA THR A 204 15.51 15.40 -9.21
C THR A 204 15.38 14.91 -7.78
N LEU A 205 14.60 13.81 -7.60
CA LEU A 205 14.34 13.19 -6.31
C LEU A 205 15.44 12.19 -5.98
N SER A 206 15.91 12.22 -4.75
CA SER A 206 16.84 11.22 -4.22
C SER A 206 16.09 10.20 -3.38
N TYR A 207 16.37 8.92 -3.59
CA TYR A 207 15.76 7.81 -2.86
C TYR A 207 16.83 7.04 -2.09
N ASN A 208 16.52 6.67 -0.84
CA ASN A 208 17.34 5.70 -0.12
C ASN A 208 17.19 4.33 -0.78
N GLN A 209 18.30 3.72 -1.18
CA GLN A 209 18.33 2.43 -1.89
C GLN A 209 17.72 1.29 -1.06
N GLU A 210 17.84 1.34 0.25
CA GLU A 210 17.23 0.35 1.15
C GLU A 210 15.72 0.18 0.97
N GLN A 211 15.01 1.24 0.51
CA GLN A 211 13.56 1.15 0.27
C GLN A 211 13.19 0.20 -0.88
N PHE A 212 14.13 -0.08 -1.79
CA PHE A 212 13.94 -0.96 -2.93
C PHE A 212 14.33 -2.41 -2.65
N GLU A 213 14.98 -2.67 -1.52
CA GLU A 213 15.32 -4.01 -1.11
C GLU A 213 14.06 -4.84 -0.84
N LYS A 214 14.13 -6.12 -1.25
CA LYS A 214 13.08 -7.09 -0.93
C LYS A 214 13.07 -7.31 0.58
N SER A 215 11.91 -7.11 1.19
CA SER A 215 11.68 -7.40 2.59
C SER A 215 10.86 -8.68 2.70
N THR A 216 11.33 -9.63 3.51
CA THR A 216 10.66 -10.91 3.72
C THR A 216 10.47 -11.15 5.21
N ASP A 217 9.23 -11.34 5.61
CA ASP A 217 8.87 -11.83 6.94
C ASP A 217 9.01 -13.35 6.91
N PRO A 218 9.73 -13.96 7.87
CA PRO A 218 9.98 -15.39 7.91
C PRO A 218 8.75 -16.19 8.34
N PHE A 219 8.91 -17.51 8.40
CA PHE A 219 7.90 -18.41 8.90
C PHE A 219 7.41 -18.02 10.30
N TYR A 220 6.08 -18.03 10.45
CA TYR A 220 5.40 -17.95 11.74
C TYR A 220 4.13 -18.80 11.72
N MET A 221 3.66 -19.23 12.89
CA MET A 221 2.45 -20.03 13.00
C MET A 221 1.66 -19.72 14.27
N TYR A 222 0.38 -20.01 14.20
CA TYR A 222 -0.56 -19.96 15.32
C TYR A 222 -1.30 -21.29 15.43
N VAL A 223 -1.63 -21.69 16.66
CA VAL A 223 -2.45 -22.87 16.93
C VAL A 223 -3.73 -22.42 17.62
N ASN A 224 -4.85 -22.77 17.00
CA ASN A 224 -6.17 -22.48 17.51
C ASN A 224 -6.88 -23.80 17.87
N PHE A 225 -7.76 -23.76 18.85
CA PHE A 225 -8.52 -24.91 19.30
C PHE A 225 -10.00 -24.56 19.45
N LYS A 226 -10.86 -25.50 19.03
CA LYS A 226 -12.31 -25.38 19.19
C LYS A 226 -12.88 -26.70 19.73
N ALA A 227 -13.69 -26.62 20.76
CA ALA A 227 -14.49 -27.76 21.25
C ALA A 227 -15.96 -27.42 21.09
N THR A 228 -16.71 -28.29 20.40
CA THR A 228 -18.15 -28.14 20.21
C THR A 228 -18.87 -29.31 20.86
N LYS A 229 -19.85 -29.03 21.71
CA LYS A 229 -20.70 -30.01 22.39
C LYS A 229 -22.13 -29.88 21.86
N ASP A 230 -22.68 -30.97 21.33
CA ASP A 230 -24.07 -31.04 20.91
C ASP A 230 -24.94 -31.63 22.03
N PHE A 231 -26.05 -30.94 22.34
CA PHE A 231 -27.08 -31.35 23.28
C PHE A 231 -28.36 -31.66 22.51
N GLY A 232 -28.47 -32.92 22.06
CA GLY A 232 -29.52 -33.34 21.20
C GLY A 232 -29.45 -32.67 19.81
N LYS A 233 -30.62 -32.41 19.20
CA LYS A 233 -30.70 -31.87 17.84
C LYS A 233 -30.78 -30.33 17.76
N ASN A 234 -31.07 -29.67 18.88
CA ASN A 234 -31.49 -28.27 18.87
C ASN A 234 -30.55 -27.30 19.59
N LEU A 235 -29.53 -27.79 20.30
CA LEU A 235 -28.62 -26.95 21.06
C LEU A 235 -27.18 -27.43 20.85
N SER A 236 -26.29 -26.50 20.51
CA SER A 236 -24.86 -26.71 20.41
C SER A 236 -24.12 -25.59 21.14
N ILE A 237 -23.14 -25.93 21.92
CA ILE A 237 -22.25 -24.97 22.62
C ILE A 237 -20.83 -25.17 22.09
N ALA A 238 -20.16 -24.08 21.71
CA ALA A 238 -18.79 -24.10 21.24
C ALA A 238 -17.90 -23.20 22.13
N LEU A 239 -16.75 -23.74 22.51
CA LEU A 239 -15.65 -23.03 23.16
C LEU A 239 -14.52 -22.84 22.16
N PHE A 240 -13.96 -21.67 22.11
CA PHE A 240 -12.82 -21.31 21.26
C PHE A 240 -11.65 -20.90 22.13
N ALA A 241 -10.47 -21.33 21.76
CA ALA A 241 -9.22 -20.89 22.32
C ALA A 241 -8.28 -20.53 21.16
N ASP A 242 -8.14 -19.24 20.93
CA ASP A 242 -7.32 -18.72 19.84
C ASP A 242 -5.89 -18.51 20.32
N ARG A 243 -4.93 -18.82 19.43
CA ARG A 243 -3.49 -18.66 19.67
C ARG A 243 -3.02 -19.31 20.99
N ILE A 244 -3.48 -20.54 21.26
CA ILE A 244 -2.99 -21.32 22.42
C ILE A 244 -1.50 -21.60 22.36
N LEU A 245 -0.94 -21.64 21.15
CA LEU A 245 0.48 -21.60 20.86
C LEU A 245 0.68 -20.62 19.71
N ASP A 246 1.72 -19.81 19.83
CA ASP A 246 2.24 -18.99 18.75
C ASP A 246 3.76 -19.21 18.61
N TYR A 247 4.21 -19.20 17.38
CA TYR A 247 5.63 -19.16 17.05
C TYR A 247 5.83 -17.99 16.09
N VAL A 248 6.37 -16.91 16.62
CA VAL A 248 6.64 -15.69 15.87
C VAL A 248 8.08 -15.27 16.17
N PRO A 249 9.06 -15.74 15.35
CA PRO A 249 10.46 -15.50 15.63
C PRO A 249 10.84 -14.03 15.45
N ASP A 250 11.83 -13.59 16.22
CA ASP A 250 12.53 -12.35 15.92
C ASP A 250 13.28 -12.51 14.59
N TYR A 251 13.33 -11.46 13.79
CA TYR A 251 14.04 -11.47 12.53
C TYR A 251 14.62 -10.10 12.17
N THR A 252 15.58 -10.08 11.27
CA THR A 252 16.18 -8.84 10.80
C THR A 252 15.51 -8.39 9.50
N LYS A 253 15.06 -7.14 9.46
CA LYS A 253 14.45 -6.51 8.30
C LYS A 253 15.15 -5.19 8.00
N LYS A 254 15.78 -5.08 6.83
CA LYS A 254 16.53 -3.89 6.40
C LYS A 254 17.56 -3.44 7.46
N GLY A 255 18.29 -4.37 8.04
CA GLY A 255 19.29 -4.10 9.08
C GLY A 255 18.74 -3.90 10.50
N TYR A 256 17.43 -3.83 10.69
CA TYR A 256 16.79 -3.65 11.99
C TYR A 256 16.26 -4.95 12.54
N LEU A 257 16.53 -5.23 13.83
CA LEU A 257 15.94 -6.36 14.53
C LEU A 257 14.48 -6.07 14.84
N ILE A 258 13.59 -6.87 14.28
CA ILE A 258 12.15 -6.87 14.56
C ILE A 258 11.89 -7.92 15.63
N ARG A 259 11.46 -7.46 16.80
CA ARG A 259 11.01 -8.32 17.90
C ARG A 259 9.49 -8.42 17.90
N ARG A 260 8.98 -9.62 18.11
CA ARG A 260 7.52 -9.89 18.12
C ARG A 260 7.10 -10.64 19.36
#